data_214c3fbf5a8594cf0ab122ce51bb50b2
#
_entry.id   214c3fbf5a8594cf0ab122ce51bb50b2
#
_cell.length_a   1.000
_cell.length_b   1.000
_cell.length_c   1.000
_cell.angle_alpha   90.00
_cell.angle_beta   90.00
_cell.angle_gamma   90.00
#
_symmetry.space_group_name_H-M   'P 1'
#
loop_
_entity.id
_entity.type
_entity.pdbx_description
1 polymer ?
#
loop_
_entity_poly.entity_id
_entity_poly.type
_entity_poly.pdbx_seq_one_letter_code
_entity_poly.pdbx_strand_id
1 'polypeptide(L)' 'MPRHFSLQHKGRALEVLVEPVDEAWELWLCERGRRLTLGGTVPIDDAIAAWREGKDPVLLMVEGIRHRVATGELDLGDG' A
#
# COMPACT_ATOMS: atom_id res chain seq x y z
N MET A 1 -6.50 4.48 12.86
CA MET A 1 -5.10 4.94 12.85
C MET A 1 -4.40 4.55 11.56
N PRO A 2 -3.58 5.43 11.00
CA PRO A 2 -2.79 5.07 9.81
C PRO A 2 -1.84 3.91 10.15
N ARG A 3 -1.63 3.03 9.18
CA ARG A 3 -0.71 1.90 9.31
C ARG A 3 0.45 2.11 8.36
N HIS A 4 1.62 1.65 8.76
CA HIS A 4 2.83 1.75 7.95
C HIS A 4 3.44 0.37 7.75
N PHE A 5 3.88 0.09 6.55
CA PHE A 5 4.59 -1.15 6.23
C PHE A 5 5.90 -0.80 5.55
N SER A 6 6.99 -1.35 6.06
CA SER A 6 8.32 -1.09 5.48
C SER A 6 8.55 -1.94 4.24
N LEU A 7 9.28 -1.35 3.30
CA LEU A 7 9.61 -2.00 2.04
C LEU A 7 10.96 -1.49 1.58
N GLN A 8 11.80 -2.38 1.06
CA GLN A 8 13.08 -1.98 0.48
C GLN A 8 13.16 -2.39 -0.98
N HIS A 9 13.73 -1.52 -1.80
CA HIS A 9 13.92 -1.78 -3.22
C HIS A 9 15.17 -1.06 -3.71
N LYS A 10 16.15 -1.82 -4.19
CA LYS A 10 17.40 -1.28 -4.76
C LYS A 10 18.07 -0.24 -3.84
N GLY A 11 18.16 -0.57 -2.56
CA GLY A 11 18.81 0.30 -1.56
C GLY A 11 17.95 1.45 -1.08
N ARG A 12 16.72 1.60 -1.57
CA ARG A 12 15.78 2.63 -1.10
C ARG A 12 14.91 2.06 0.00
N ALA A 13 14.79 2.82 1.08
CA ALA A 13 13.89 2.47 2.17
C ALA A 13 12.53 3.14 1.91
N LEU A 14 11.54 2.33 1.62
CA LEU A 14 10.21 2.81 1.27
C LEU A 14 9.20 2.41 2.34
N GLU A 15 8.05 3.06 2.34
CA GLU A 15 6.94 2.73 3.22
C GLU A 15 5.64 2.69 2.44
N VAL A 16 4.76 1.78 2.84
CA VAL A 16 3.37 1.82 2.38
C VAL A 16 2.56 2.44 3.51
N LEU A 17 1.98 3.60 3.25
CA LEU A 17 1.12 4.29 4.20
C LEU A 17 -0.34 3.95 3.89
N VAL A 18 -1.05 3.43 4.88
CA VAL A 18 -2.46 3.06 4.73
C VAL A 18 -3.30 4.08 5.48
N GLU A 19 -4.13 4.80 4.76
CA GLU A 19 -4.99 5.83 5.34
C GLU A 19 -6.46 5.57 5.04
N PRO A 20 -7.33 5.73 6.04
CA PRO A 20 -8.77 5.69 5.78
C PRO A 20 -9.20 7.00 5.11
N VAL A 21 -9.97 6.88 4.03
CA VAL A 21 -10.56 8.03 3.35
C VAL A 21 -12.00 7.66 3.00
N ASP A 22 -12.94 8.54 3.32
CA ASP A 22 -14.36 8.34 3.03
C ASP A 22 -14.82 6.88 3.18
N GLU A 23 -15.00 6.17 2.07
CA GLU A 23 -15.50 4.79 2.06
C GLU A 23 -14.45 3.79 1.61
N ALA A 24 -13.17 4.11 1.79
CA ALA A 24 -12.08 3.25 1.33
C ALA A 24 -10.82 3.43 2.17
N TRP A 25 -9.88 2.52 1.96
CA TRP A 25 -8.52 2.65 2.47
C TRP A 25 -7.62 2.93 1.28
N GLU A 26 -6.82 4.00 1.36
CA GLU A 26 -5.81 4.30 0.35
C GLU A 26 -4.45 3.82 0.83
N LEU A 27 -3.71 3.16 -0.06
CA LEU A 27 -2.36 2.71 0.21
C LEU A 27 -1.39 3.51 -0.65
N TRP A 28 -0.59 4.35 0.00
CA TRP A 28 0.37 5.22 -0.67
C TRP A 28 1.77 4.69 -0.50
N LEU A 29 2.53 4.68 -1.58
CA LEU A 29 3.96 4.38 -1.54
C LEU A 29 4.69 5.67 -1.23
N CYS A 30 5.48 5.66 -0.14
CA CYS A 30 6.14 6.85 0.37
C CYS A 30 7.64 6.62 0.55
N GLU A 31 8.41 7.69 0.52
CA GLU A 31 9.83 7.67 0.82
C GLU A 31 10.16 8.91 1.65
N ARG A 32 10.76 8.69 2.83
CA ARG A 32 11.14 9.78 3.74
C ARG A 32 9.97 10.70 4.07
N GLY A 33 8.80 10.14 4.29
CA GLY A 33 7.61 10.88 4.63
C GLY A 33 6.93 11.56 3.45
N ARG A 34 7.44 11.41 2.24
CA ARG A 34 6.87 12.01 1.03
C ARG A 34 6.14 10.96 0.21
N ARG A 35 4.93 11.27 -0.20
CA ARG A 35 4.16 10.37 -1.06
C ARG A 35 4.70 10.38 -2.47
N LEU A 36 4.96 9.18 -3.00
CA LEU A 36 5.46 9.03 -4.37
C LEU A 36 4.33 8.71 -5.34
N THR A 37 3.53 7.71 -5.01
CA THR A 37 2.45 7.26 -5.89
C THR A 37 1.39 6.53 -5.09
N LEU A 38 0.17 6.55 -5.58
CA LEU A 38 -0.92 5.75 -5.00
C LEU A 38 -0.73 4.30 -5.45
N GLY A 39 -0.51 3.41 -4.47
CA GLY A 39 -0.29 2.00 -4.76
C GLY A 39 -1.57 1.21 -4.95
N GLY A 40 -2.66 1.64 -4.32
CA GLY A 40 -3.93 0.95 -4.46
C GLY A 40 -4.99 1.51 -3.53
N THR A 41 -6.20 1.04 -3.71
CA THR A 41 -7.36 1.44 -2.91
C THR A 41 -8.18 0.19 -2.57
N VAL A 42 -8.57 0.06 -1.31
CA VAL A 42 -9.43 -1.03 -0.86
C VAL A 42 -10.76 -0.43 -0.40
N PRO A 43 -11.85 -0.64 -1.13
CA PRO A 43 -13.16 -0.19 -0.68
C PRO A 43 -13.55 -0.83 0.65
N ILE A 44 -14.23 -0.08 1.52
CA ILE A 44 -14.60 -0.58 2.84
C ILE A 44 -15.47 -1.82 2.74
N ASP A 45 -16.39 -1.88 1.79
CA ASP A 45 -17.26 -3.06 1.61
C ASP A 45 -16.44 -4.31 1.30
N ASP A 46 -15.41 -4.18 0.46
CA ASP A 46 -14.54 -5.30 0.12
C ASP A 46 -13.70 -5.71 1.33
N ALA A 47 -13.26 -4.72 2.12
CA ALA A 47 -12.50 -4.99 3.34
C ALA A 47 -13.34 -5.78 4.35
N ILE A 48 -14.59 -5.38 4.55
CA ILE A 48 -15.49 -6.06 5.47
C ILE A 48 -15.73 -7.50 5.01
N ALA A 49 -15.96 -7.70 3.73
CA ALA A 49 -16.17 -9.05 3.18
C ALA A 49 -14.95 -9.95 3.40
N ALA A 50 -13.76 -9.42 3.17
CA ALA A 50 -12.51 -10.17 3.37
C ALA A 50 -12.28 -10.50 4.84
N TRP A 51 -12.53 -9.56 5.74
CA TRP A 51 -12.38 -9.80 7.18
C TRP A 51 -13.32 -10.87 7.68
N ARG A 52 -14.55 -10.95 7.15
CA ARG A 52 -15.50 -12.00 7.50
C ARG A 52 -15.00 -13.38 7.10
N GLU A 53 -14.14 -13.46 6.09
CA GLU A 53 -13.51 -14.69 5.64
C GLU A 53 -12.18 -14.97 6.35
N GLY A 54 -11.80 -14.13 7.32
CA GLY A 54 -10.55 -14.28 8.03
C GLY A 54 -9.33 -13.80 7.24
N LYS A 55 -9.53 -12.98 6.22
CA LYS A 55 -8.46 -12.43 5.39
C LYS A 55 -8.24 -10.95 5.72
N ASP A 56 -7.01 -10.48 5.55
CA ASP A 56 -6.69 -9.07 5.70
C ASP A 56 -6.43 -8.48 4.31
N PRO A 57 -7.39 -7.72 3.75
CA PRO A 57 -7.25 -7.18 2.40
C PRO A 57 -6.13 -6.14 2.30
N VAL A 58 -5.82 -5.45 3.40
CA VAL A 58 -4.74 -4.48 3.42
C VAL A 58 -3.40 -5.19 3.24
N LEU A 59 -3.17 -6.29 3.97
CA LEU A 59 -1.93 -7.06 3.82
C LEU A 59 -1.80 -7.64 2.41
N LEU A 60 -2.87 -8.14 1.84
CA LEU A 60 -2.85 -8.66 0.48
C LEU A 60 -2.47 -7.56 -0.52
N MET A 61 -3.00 -6.35 -0.33
CA MET A 61 -2.68 -5.21 -1.18
C MET A 61 -1.21 -4.80 -1.00
N VAL A 62 -0.69 -4.81 0.23
CA VAL A 62 0.72 -4.49 0.50
C VAL A 62 1.63 -5.48 -0.23
N GLU A 63 1.32 -6.77 -0.18
CA GLU A 63 2.11 -7.79 -0.88
C GLU A 63 2.07 -7.56 -2.40
N GLY A 64 0.92 -7.20 -2.94
CA GLY A 64 0.78 -6.84 -4.35
C GLY A 64 1.63 -5.64 -4.71
N ILE A 65 1.67 -4.62 -3.85
CA ILE A 65 2.49 -3.42 -4.05
C ILE A 65 3.97 -3.81 -4.07
N ARG A 66 4.42 -4.64 -3.11
CA ARG A 66 5.81 -5.12 -3.08
C ARG A 66 6.18 -5.82 -4.38
N HIS A 67 5.30 -6.67 -4.87
CA HIS A 67 5.54 -7.39 -6.10
C HIS A 67 5.68 -6.43 -7.29
N ARG A 68 4.77 -5.47 -7.40
CA ARG A 68 4.80 -4.50 -8.50
C ARG A 68 6.02 -3.58 -8.44
N VAL A 69 6.46 -3.23 -7.23
CA VAL A 69 7.72 -2.48 -7.08
C VAL A 69 8.89 -3.31 -7.55
N ALA A 70 8.95 -4.59 -7.14
CA ALA A 70 10.05 -5.48 -7.51
C ALA A 70 10.13 -5.73 -9.00
N THR A 71 8.99 -5.76 -9.69
CA THR A 71 8.93 -6.01 -11.14
C THR A 71 9.04 -4.73 -11.98
N GLY A 72 9.04 -3.56 -11.33
CA GLY A 72 9.10 -2.28 -12.02
C GLY A 72 7.77 -1.78 -12.56
N GLU A 73 6.66 -2.42 -12.19
CA GLU A 73 5.34 -1.99 -12.64
C GLU A 73 4.88 -0.69 -12.00
N LEU A 74 5.35 -0.39 -10.79
CA LEU A 74 5.06 0.87 -10.12
C LEU A 74 6.21 1.84 -10.34
N ASP A 75 5.88 3.03 -10.82
CA ASP A 75 6.85 4.09 -11.02
C ASP A 75 7.12 4.78 -9.68
N LEU A 76 8.37 4.69 -9.22
CA LEU A 76 8.78 5.31 -7.96
C LEU A 76 9.23 6.76 -8.15
N GLY A 77 9.29 7.21 -9.38
CA GLY A 77 9.87 8.49 -9.70
C GLY A 77 11.39 8.46 -9.59
N ASP A 78 12.04 9.54 -10.01
CA ASP A 78 13.49 9.68 -9.98
C ASP A 78 13.95 10.40 -8.71
N GLY A 79 13.20 10.27 -7.67
CA GLY A 79 13.43 10.98 -6.44
C GLY A 79 14.73 10.74 -5.73
#